data_6629b824ef8345a33e6364e57ddf2a8a
#
_entry.id   6629b824ef8345a33e6364e57ddf2a8a
#
_cell.length_a   1.000
_cell.length_b   1.000
_cell.length_c   1.000
_cell.angle_alpha   90.00
_cell.angle_beta   90.00
_cell.angle_gamma   90.00
#
_symmetry.space_group_name_H-M   'P 1'
#
loop_
_entity.id
_entity.type
_entity.pdbx_description
1 polymer ?
#
loop_
_entity_poly.entity_id
_entity_poly.type
_entity_poly.pdbx_seq_one_letter_code
_entity_poly.pdbx_strand_id
1 'polypeptide(L)'
;QGVAMLSAVLKSETAVKMSIQIMKAFVAMRKFMLLNAQVFQRLDNIEKHQLTTDNKIEELFDRMDKYKREDKQGIFFQGQIFDAYSKFESFIAQAKTEIILIDGYVDLTVLDRLAKKKKNVTVEIYTDAKTKLTAQDVQKFNAQYPQLNLNYTSKMHDRFLIIDKKTLYHIGASLKDLGKKCFAFEVLDASLIPTILKNL
;
A
#
# COMPACT_ATOMS: atom_id res chain seq x y z
N GLN A 1 37.43 36.06 -3.21
CA GLN A 1 37.31 37.50 -3.51
C GLN A 1 38.37 38.32 -2.73
N GLY A 2 38.55 38.19 -1.41
CA GLY A 2 39.48 38.98 -0.60
C GLY A 2 40.95 38.93 -1.05
N VAL A 3 41.45 37.76 -1.44
CA VAL A 3 42.84 37.59 -1.91
C VAL A 3 43.07 38.32 -3.24
N ALA A 4 42.12 38.27 -4.16
CA ALA A 4 42.20 38.98 -5.45
C ALA A 4 42.21 40.51 -5.25
N MET A 5 41.38 41.02 -4.33
CA MET A 5 41.34 42.45 -3.99
C MET A 5 42.65 42.89 -3.31
N LEU A 6 43.15 42.13 -2.36
CA LEU A 6 44.42 42.43 -1.66
C LEU A 6 45.61 42.42 -2.61
N SER A 7 45.71 41.45 -3.55
CA SER A 7 46.80 41.37 -4.52
C SER A 7 46.80 42.52 -5.53
N ALA A 8 45.66 43.16 -5.78
CA ALA A 8 45.55 44.31 -6.66
C ALA A 8 46.00 45.64 -5.97
N VAL A 9 45.93 45.71 -4.63
CA VAL A 9 46.29 46.88 -3.82
C VAL A 9 47.76 46.86 -3.37
N LEU A 10 48.30 45.68 -3.07
CA LEU A 10 49.67 45.50 -2.61
C LEU A 10 50.65 45.65 -3.78
N LYS A 11 51.66 46.51 -3.63
CA LYS A 11 52.71 46.76 -4.65
C LYS A 11 53.95 45.87 -4.49
N SER A 12 53.88 44.78 -3.71
CA SER A 12 54.99 43.84 -3.58
C SER A 12 55.14 42.98 -4.85
N GLU A 13 56.37 42.55 -5.17
CA GLU A 13 56.60 41.68 -6.32
C GLU A 13 55.79 40.40 -6.31
N THR A 14 55.59 39.81 -5.13
CA THR A 14 54.75 38.63 -4.91
C THR A 14 53.28 38.91 -5.21
N ALA A 15 52.77 40.07 -4.79
CA ALA A 15 51.38 40.46 -5.02
C ALA A 15 51.11 40.69 -6.52
N VAL A 16 52.06 41.29 -7.22
CA VAL A 16 51.96 41.50 -8.68
C VAL A 16 51.94 40.16 -9.41
N LYS A 17 52.84 39.23 -9.06
CA LYS A 17 52.89 37.88 -9.66
C LYS A 17 51.57 37.13 -9.40
N MET A 18 51.01 37.20 -8.18
CA MET A 18 49.74 36.58 -7.83
C MET A 18 48.57 37.20 -8.62
N SER A 19 48.53 38.53 -8.75
CA SER A 19 47.49 39.24 -9.55
C SER A 19 47.53 38.79 -11.02
N ILE A 20 48.72 38.66 -11.60
CA ILE A 20 48.90 38.19 -12.99
C ILE A 20 48.37 36.73 -13.12
N GLN A 21 48.68 35.84 -12.15
CA GLN A 21 48.19 34.46 -12.18
C GLN A 21 46.67 34.39 -12.06
N ILE A 22 46.08 35.18 -11.16
CA ILE A 22 44.61 35.26 -10.99
C ILE A 22 43.94 35.74 -12.28
N MET A 23 44.48 36.79 -12.90
CA MET A 23 43.96 37.32 -14.17
C MET A 23 44.10 36.31 -15.32
N LYS A 24 45.21 35.59 -15.41
CA LYS A 24 45.39 34.53 -16.39
C LYS A 24 44.39 33.41 -16.20
N ALA A 25 44.21 32.96 -14.96
CA ALA A 25 43.20 31.92 -14.62
C ALA A 25 41.78 32.38 -14.97
N PHE A 26 41.46 33.64 -14.67
CA PHE A 26 40.14 34.20 -14.98
C PHE A 26 39.86 34.27 -16.48
N VAL A 27 40.87 34.73 -17.26
CA VAL A 27 40.78 34.77 -18.73
C VAL A 27 40.66 33.37 -19.31
N ALA A 28 41.41 32.39 -18.79
CA ALA A 28 41.33 31.01 -19.23
C ALA A 28 39.96 30.39 -18.93
N MET A 29 39.43 30.63 -17.73
CA MET A 29 38.09 30.17 -17.33
C MET A 29 36.98 30.79 -18.18
N ARG A 30 37.06 32.10 -18.45
CA ARG A 30 36.11 32.80 -19.33
C ARG A 30 36.15 32.23 -20.75
N LYS A 31 37.36 31.99 -21.29
CA LYS A 31 37.52 31.38 -22.61
C LYS A 31 36.96 29.97 -22.67
N PHE A 32 37.21 29.18 -21.63
CA PHE A 32 36.64 27.82 -21.49
C PHE A 32 35.12 27.85 -21.50
N MET A 33 34.49 28.72 -20.69
CA MET A 33 33.05 28.86 -20.64
C MET A 33 32.45 29.27 -21.99
N LEU A 34 33.06 30.21 -22.68
CA LEU A 34 32.60 30.65 -24.00
C LEU A 34 32.71 29.55 -25.05
N LEU A 35 33.81 28.80 -25.06
CA LEU A 35 34.03 27.70 -26.01
C LEU A 35 33.11 26.50 -25.74
N ASN A 36 32.65 26.35 -24.50
CA ASN A 36 31.81 25.22 -24.08
C ASN A 36 30.38 25.64 -23.76
N ALA A 37 29.95 26.84 -24.14
CA ALA A 37 28.61 27.35 -23.81
C ALA A 37 27.48 26.40 -24.25
N GLN A 38 27.64 25.76 -25.41
CA GLN A 38 26.65 24.77 -25.89
C GLN A 38 26.60 23.52 -25.03
N VAL A 39 27.69 23.10 -24.41
CA VAL A 39 27.74 21.94 -23.51
C VAL A 39 26.99 22.27 -22.23
N PHE A 40 27.19 23.43 -21.63
CA PHE A 40 26.47 23.89 -20.46
C PHE A 40 24.97 23.99 -20.73
N GLN A 41 24.58 24.56 -21.86
CA GLN A 41 23.19 24.67 -22.27
C GLN A 41 22.52 23.28 -22.47
N ARG A 42 23.27 22.31 -23.00
CA ARG A 42 22.78 20.92 -23.11
C ARG A 42 22.64 20.25 -21.77
N LEU A 43 23.55 20.47 -20.82
CA LEU A 43 23.44 19.95 -19.46
C LEU A 43 22.22 20.50 -18.75
N ASP A 44 21.99 21.82 -18.82
CA ASP A 44 20.77 22.42 -18.25
C ASP A 44 19.47 21.82 -18.84
N ASN A 45 19.46 21.56 -20.14
CA ASN A 45 18.31 20.95 -20.80
C ASN A 45 18.11 19.49 -20.40
N ILE A 46 19.18 18.72 -20.23
CA ILE A 46 19.15 17.34 -19.77
C ILE A 46 18.62 17.31 -18.33
N GLU A 47 19.11 18.17 -17.44
CA GLU A 47 18.69 18.24 -16.04
C GLU A 47 17.21 18.59 -15.92
N LYS A 48 16.73 19.57 -16.69
CA LYS A 48 15.30 19.91 -16.77
C LYS A 48 14.44 18.77 -17.31
N HIS A 49 14.93 18.06 -18.32
CA HIS A 49 14.22 16.92 -18.88
C HIS A 49 14.16 15.75 -17.90
N GLN A 50 15.25 15.49 -17.18
CA GLN A 50 15.29 14.46 -16.14
C GLN A 50 14.28 14.75 -15.04
N LEU A 51 14.26 15.96 -14.50
CA LEU A 51 13.29 16.38 -13.48
C LEU A 51 11.84 16.19 -13.96
N THR A 52 11.57 16.54 -15.22
CA THR A 52 10.24 16.35 -15.82
C THR A 52 9.88 14.87 -15.96
N THR A 53 10.86 14.03 -16.28
CA THR A 53 10.66 12.59 -16.43
C THR A 53 10.42 11.93 -15.08
N ASP A 54 11.19 12.30 -14.06
CA ASP A 54 11.04 11.79 -12.70
C ASP A 54 9.65 12.12 -12.15
N ASN A 55 9.17 13.35 -12.32
CA ASN A 55 7.81 13.75 -11.93
C ASN A 55 6.71 12.95 -12.66
N LYS A 56 6.92 12.66 -13.97
CA LYS A 56 5.97 11.82 -14.72
C LYS A 56 5.98 10.36 -14.26
N ILE A 57 7.13 9.85 -13.88
CA ILE A 57 7.26 8.50 -13.32
C ILE A 57 6.53 8.40 -11.98
N GLU A 58 6.70 9.37 -11.08
CA GLU A 58 5.95 9.45 -9.83
C GLU A 58 4.43 9.50 -10.08
N GLU A 59 4.00 10.35 -11.00
CA GLU A 59 2.58 10.44 -11.38
C GLU A 59 2.03 9.12 -11.95
N LEU A 60 2.84 8.37 -12.71
CA LEU A 60 2.48 7.04 -13.21
C LEU A 60 2.37 6.02 -12.08
N PHE A 61 3.30 6.01 -11.12
CA PHE A 61 3.22 5.14 -9.94
C PHE A 61 1.98 5.45 -9.09
N ASP A 62 1.70 6.74 -8.86
CA ASP A 62 0.49 7.16 -8.14
C ASP A 62 -0.80 6.74 -8.86
N ARG A 63 -0.80 6.81 -10.20
CA ARG A 63 -1.92 6.30 -11.01
C ARG A 63 -2.00 4.79 -10.95
N MET A 64 -0.89 4.06 -11.05
CA MET A 64 -0.87 2.60 -10.92
C MET A 64 -1.37 2.14 -9.55
N ASP A 65 -1.02 2.83 -8.47
CA ASP A 65 -1.53 2.52 -7.14
C ASP A 65 -3.03 2.82 -6.99
N LYS A 66 -3.53 3.87 -7.65
CA LYS A 66 -4.97 4.14 -7.76
C LYS A 66 -5.70 3.14 -8.69
N TYR A 67 -4.99 2.62 -9.69
CA TYR A 67 -5.47 1.57 -10.60
C TYR A 67 -5.02 0.17 -10.19
N LYS A 68 -4.51 -0.04 -8.97
CA LYS A 68 -4.58 -1.38 -8.37
C LYS A 68 -6.04 -1.78 -8.46
N ARG A 69 -6.39 -2.49 -9.52
CA ARG A 69 -7.68 -3.15 -9.67
C ARG A 69 -7.83 -3.98 -8.42
N GLU A 70 -8.65 -3.53 -7.49
CA GLU A 70 -9.20 -4.44 -6.51
C GLU A 70 -9.76 -5.57 -7.37
N ASP A 71 -9.16 -6.75 -7.28
CA ASP A 71 -9.66 -7.87 -8.05
C ASP A 71 -11.10 -8.08 -7.59
N LYS A 72 -12.04 -7.63 -8.42
CA LYS A 72 -13.47 -7.70 -8.12
C LYS A 72 -13.98 -9.13 -8.12
N GLN A 73 -13.21 -10.04 -8.68
CA GLN A 73 -13.51 -11.47 -8.76
C GLN A 73 -12.24 -12.27 -8.96
N GLY A 74 -12.27 -13.54 -8.60
CA GLY A 74 -11.15 -14.46 -8.83
C GLY A 74 -11.56 -15.90 -8.58
N ILE A 75 -10.76 -16.81 -9.13
CA ILE A 75 -10.91 -18.25 -8.94
C ILE A 75 -9.60 -18.79 -8.39
N PHE A 76 -9.68 -19.60 -7.34
CA PHE A 76 -8.57 -20.39 -6.82
C PHE A 76 -8.82 -21.87 -7.09
N PHE A 77 -7.81 -22.54 -7.60
CA PHE A 77 -7.87 -23.97 -7.86
C PHE A 77 -7.40 -24.79 -6.65
N GLN A 78 -7.69 -26.06 -6.66
CA GLN A 78 -7.24 -26.98 -5.62
C GLN A 78 -5.72 -26.91 -5.45
N GLY A 79 -5.26 -26.78 -4.21
CA GLY A 79 -3.84 -26.68 -3.86
C GLY A 79 -3.31 -25.25 -3.71
N GLN A 80 -4.01 -24.23 -4.19
CA GLN A 80 -3.63 -22.83 -4.03
C GLN A 80 -4.01 -22.28 -2.64
N ILE A 81 -3.63 -23.00 -1.60
CA ILE A 81 -4.03 -22.69 -0.22
C ILE A 81 -3.37 -21.39 0.25
N PHE A 82 -2.07 -21.24 0.02
CA PHE A 82 -1.32 -20.05 0.44
C PHE A 82 -1.84 -18.79 -0.25
N ASP A 83 -2.06 -18.84 -1.56
CA ASP A 83 -2.52 -17.69 -2.35
C ASP A 83 -3.93 -17.27 -1.93
N ALA A 84 -4.82 -18.25 -1.69
CA ALA A 84 -6.18 -18.01 -1.24
C ALA A 84 -6.22 -17.33 0.14
N TYR A 85 -5.41 -17.78 1.08
CA TYR A 85 -5.29 -17.13 2.40
C TYR A 85 -4.65 -15.76 2.31
N SER A 86 -3.59 -15.59 1.51
CA SER A 86 -2.95 -14.30 1.28
C SER A 86 -3.94 -13.29 0.71
N LYS A 87 -4.79 -13.71 -0.23
CA LYS A 87 -5.85 -12.88 -0.80
C LYS A 87 -6.88 -12.48 0.26
N PHE A 88 -7.35 -13.44 1.06
CA PHE A 88 -8.28 -13.16 2.14
C PHE A 88 -7.69 -12.18 3.17
N GLU A 89 -6.43 -12.36 3.57
CA GLU A 89 -5.73 -11.43 4.45
C GLU A 89 -5.62 -10.02 3.83
N SER A 90 -5.47 -9.93 2.51
CA SER A 90 -5.45 -8.63 1.81
C SER A 90 -6.80 -7.91 1.89
N PHE A 91 -7.94 -8.65 1.91
CA PHE A 91 -9.25 -8.05 2.14
C PHE A 91 -9.38 -7.51 3.57
N ILE A 92 -8.95 -8.30 4.56
CA ILE A 92 -8.95 -7.90 5.98
C ILE A 92 -8.11 -6.64 6.21
N ALA A 93 -6.94 -6.54 5.56
CA ALA A 93 -6.03 -5.40 5.70
C ALA A 93 -6.60 -4.07 5.18
N GLN A 94 -7.60 -4.12 4.29
CA GLN A 94 -8.29 -2.93 3.77
C GLN A 94 -9.19 -2.27 4.82
N ALA A 95 -9.69 -3.05 5.80
CA ALA A 95 -10.61 -2.56 6.82
C ALA A 95 -10.01 -1.37 7.61
N LYS A 96 -10.84 -0.37 7.82
CA LYS A 96 -10.51 0.84 8.60
C LYS A 96 -11.32 0.94 9.88
N THR A 97 -12.55 0.43 9.90
CA THR A 97 -13.49 0.55 11.01
C THR A 97 -14.05 -0.78 11.44
N GLU A 98 -14.59 -1.60 10.53
CA GLU A 98 -15.25 -2.85 10.89
C GLU A 98 -15.10 -3.94 9.81
N ILE A 99 -15.16 -5.18 10.27
CA ILE A 99 -15.22 -6.39 9.45
C ILE A 99 -16.43 -7.17 9.90
N ILE A 100 -17.35 -7.52 8.99
CA ILE A 100 -18.45 -8.43 9.27
C ILE A 100 -18.21 -9.67 8.43
N LEU A 101 -18.09 -10.80 9.12
CA LEU A 101 -17.87 -12.11 8.50
C LEU A 101 -19.12 -12.98 8.72
N ILE A 102 -19.66 -13.50 7.65
CA ILE A 102 -20.75 -14.47 7.64
C ILE A 102 -20.23 -15.77 7.06
N ASP A 103 -20.04 -16.79 7.90
CA ASP A 103 -19.62 -18.14 7.48
C ASP A 103 -20.13 -19.16 8.50
N GLY A 104 -20.94 -20.11 8.08
CA GLY A 104 -21.52 -21.14 8.95
C GLY A 104 -20.51 -22.07 9.64
N TYR A 105 -19.22 -22.07 9.21
CA TYR A 105 -18.25 -23.06 9.69
C TYR A 105 -16.88 -22.45 10.02
N VAL A 106 -16.83 -21.49 10.90
CA VAL A 106 -15.59 -20.89 11.36
C VAL A 106 -14.84 -21.75 12.38
N ASP A 107 -13.52 -21.63 12.44
CA ASP A 107 -12.67 -22.26 13.45
C ASP A 107 -11.49 -21.33 13.82
N LEU A 108 -10.55 -21.84 14.62
CA LEU A 108 -9.38 -21.06 15.06
C LEU A 108 -8.53 -20.54 13.90
N THR A 109 -8.46 -21.25 12.77
CA THR A 109 -7.66 -20.79 11.61
C THR A 109 -8.22 -19.51 11.01
N VAL A 110 -9.53 -19.28 11.12
CA VAL A 110 -10.17 -18.04 10.71
C VAL A 110 -9.78 -16.89 11.65
N LEU A 111 -9.71 -17.14 12.97
CA LEU A 111 -9.22 -16.13 13.92
C LEU A 111 -7.78 -15.73 13.66
N ASP A 112 -6.91 -16.68 13.33
CA ASP A 112 -5.49 -16.40 12.97
C ASP A 112 -5.39 -15.41 11.81
N ARG A 113 -6.28 -15.51 10.82
CA ARG A 113 -6.35 -14.57 9.70
C ARG A 113 -6.92 -13.22 10.12
N LEU A 114 -7.98 -13.21 10.92
CA LEU A 114 -8.58 -11.99 11.47
C LEU A 114 -7.64 -11.22 12.39
N ALA A 115 -6.65 -11.87 13.00
CA ALA A 115 -5.59 -11.21 13.77
C ALA A 115 -4.74 -10.23 12.93
N LYS A 116 -4.77 -10.34 11.59
CA LYS A 116 -4.11 -9.39 10.67
C LYS A 116 -4.84 -8.06 10.51
N LYS A 117 -6.03 -7.91 11.11
CA LYS A 117 -6.76 -6.65 11.11
C LYS A 117 -5.98 -5.51 11.76
N LYS A 118 -6.28 -4.27 11.41
CA LYS A 118 -5.74 -3.11 12.11
C LYS A 118 -6.27 -3.06 13.55
N LYS A 119 -5.47 -2.47 14.45
CA LYS A 119 -5.74 -2.48 15.90
C LYS A 119 -7.13 -1.97 16.30
N ASN A 120 -7.64 -0.95 15.61
CA ASN A 120 -8.93 -0.30 15.94
C ASN A 120 -10.12 -0.82 15.13
N VAL A 121 -9.93 -1.90 14.36
CA VAL A 121 -11.01 -2.48 13.56
C VAL A 121 -11.78 -3.47 14.40
N THR A 122 -13.12 -3.31 14.47
CA THR A 122 -14.02 -4.26 15.12
C THR A 122 -14.34 -5.43 14.19
N VAL A 123 -14.67 -6.57 14.76
CA VAL A 123 -15.04 -7.76 14.00
C VAL A 123 -16.36 -8.32 14.53
N GLU A 124 -17.32 -8.53 13.64
CA GLU A 124 -18.55 -9.26 13.89
C GLU A 124 -18.53 -10.56 13.10
N ILE A 125 -18.62 -11.70 13.77
CA ILE A 125 -18.75 -13.01 13.12
C ILE A 125 -20.18 -13.50 13.30
N TYR A 126 -20.81 -13.89 12.19
CA TYR A 126 -22.09 -14.58 12.17
C TYR A 126 -21.86 -16.01 11.66
N THR A 127 -22.14 -17.00 12.51
CA THR A 127 -21.84 -18.41 12.23
C THR A 127 -22.96 -19.33 12.73
N ASP A 128 -22.96 -20.59 12.28
CA ASP A 128 -23.89 -21.60 12.80
C ASP A 128 -23.52 -22.00 14.24
N ALA A 129 -24.50 -22.33 15.08
CA ALA A 129 -24.26 -22.81 16.44
C ALA A 129 -23.44 -24.11 16.51
N LYS A 130 -23.34 -24.86 15.41
CA LYS A 130 -22.51 -26.06 15.27
C LYS A 130 -21.06 -25.75 14.94
N THR A 131 -20.68 -24.48 14.87
CA THR A 131 -19.30 -24.07 14.64
C THR A 131 -18.32 -24.67 15.67
N LYS A 132 -17.06 -24.85 15.28
CA LYS A 132 -16.01 -25.31 16.20
C LYS A 132 -15.43 -24.17 17.05
N LEU A 133 -15.75 -22.94 16.74
CA LEU A 133 -15.27 -21.77 17.48
C LEU A 133 -16.07 -21.62 18.77
N THR A 134 -15.37 -21.55 19.91
CA THR A 134 -15.98 -21.44 21.23
C THR A 134 -15.90 -20.01 21.77
N ALA A 135 -16.76 -19.71 22.76
CA ALA A 135 -16.69 -18.43 23.47
C ALA A 135 -15.33 -18.20 24.16
N GLN A 136 -14.66 -19.28 24.62
CA GLN A 136 -13.32 -19.19 25.22
C GLN A 136 -12.27 -18.79 24.18
N ASP A 137 -12.38 -19.26 22.93
CA ASP A 137 -11.47 -18.88 21.84
C ASP A 137 -11.63 -17.40 21.52
N VAL A 138 -12.86 -16.89 21.48
CA VAL A 138 -13.15 -15.47 21.29
C VAL A 138 -12.60 -14.64 22.46
N GLN A 139 -12.73 -15.10 23.70
CA GLN A 139 -12.18 -14.41 24.87
C GLN A 139 -10.64 -14.33 24.78
N LYS A 140 -9.96 -15.42 24.44
CA LYS A 140 -8.51 -15.44 24.24
C LYS A 140 -8.08 -14.53 23.11
N PHE A 141 -8.80 -14.54 21.98
CA PHE A 141 -8.53 -13.65 20.86
C PHE A 141 -8.66 -12.18 21.28
N ASN A 142 -9.75 -11.83 21.95
CA ASN A 142 -10.02 -10.46 22.40
C ASN A 142 -9.00 -9.94 23.44
N ALA A 143 -8.37 -10.83 24.21
CA ALA A 143 -7.31 -10.44 25.13
C ALA A 143 -6.08 -9.85 24.40
N GLN A 144 -5.84 -10.25 23.15
CA GLN A 144 -4.71 -9.78 22.35
C GLN A 144 -5.13 -8.87 21.20
N TYR A 145 -6.28 -9.17 20.55
CA TYR A 145 -6.79 -8.51 19.34
C TYR A 145 -8.25 -8.05 19.55
N PRO A 146 -8.49 -7.05 20.42
CA PRO A 146 -9.85 -6.55 20.64
C PRO A 146 -10.37 -5.93 19.34
N GLN A 147 -11.58 -5.87 19.04
CA GLN A 147 -12.86 -6.26 19.59
C GLN A 147 -13.49 -7.23 18.58
N LEU A 148 -13.77 -8.45 18.98
CA LEU A 148 -14.47 -9.43 18.16
C LEU A 148 -15.70 -9.91 18.90
N ASN A 149 -16.85 -9.91 18.23
CA ASN A 149 -18.12 -10.46 18.70
C ASN A 149 -18.50 -11.67 17.86
N LEU A 150 -19.01 -12.71 18.52
CA LEU A 150 -19.49 -13.92 17.89
C LEU A 150 -21.00 -13.99 18.02
N ASN A 151 -21.69 -14.05 16.90
CA ASN A 151 -23.14 -14.13 16.79
C ASN A 151 -23.54 -15.44 16.08
N TYR A 152 -24.69 -16.00 16.44
CA TYR A 152 -25.18 -17.24 15.84
C TYR A 152 -26.34 -16.97 14.91
N THR A 153 -26.30 -17.56 13.72
CA THR A 153 -27.40 -17.55 12.75
C THR A 153 -27.40 -18.85 11.94
N SER A 154 -28.58 -19.33 11.61
CA SER A 154 -28.77 -20.47 10.68
C SER A 154 -29.42 -20.04 9.36
N LYS A 155 -29.59 -18.73 9.16
CA LYS A 155 -30.33 -18.18 8.03
C LYS A 155 -29.49 -18.04 6.75
N MET A 156 -28.16 -18.06 6.86
CA MET A 156 -27.26 -17.84 5.74
C MET A 156 -26.52 -19.12 5.39
N HIS A 157 -26.61 -19.49 4.11
CA HIS A 157 -25.88 -20.62 3.55
C HIS A 157 -24.56 -20.17 2.91
N ASP A 158 -24.56 -19.02 2.26
CA ASP A 158 -23.39 -18.45 1.60
C ASP A 158 -22.49 -17.69 2.56
N ARG A 159 -21.26 -17.47 2.12
CA ARG A 159 -20.22 -16.80 2.91
C ARG A 159 -20.02 -15.41 2.37
N PHE A 160 -20.11 -14.44 3.28
CA PHE A 160 -19.90 -13.04 2.94
C PHE A 160 -18.86 -12.42 3.87
N LEU A 161 -18.03 -11.57 3.29
CA LEU A 161 -17.13 -10.70 4.02
C LEU A 161 -17.48 -9.25 3.67
N ILE A 162 -17.86 -8.48 4.68
CA ILE A 162 -18.22 -7.07 4.51
C ILE A 162 -17.14 -6.23 5.19
N ILE A 163 -16.55 -5.31 4.44
CA ILE A 163 -15.52 -4.40 4.92
C ILE A 163 -16.10 -2.98 5.00
N ASP A 164 -16.07 -2.38 6.21
CA ASP A 164 -16.46 -1.00 6.49
C ASP A 164 -17.89 -0.63 5.99
N LYS A 165 -18.77 -1.63 5.86
CA LYS A 165 -20.10 -1.50 5.22
C LYS A 165 -20.10 -0.87 3.82
N LYS A 166 -18.96 -0.99 3.13
CA LYS A 166 -18.74 -0.40 1.80
C LYS A 166 -18.41 -1.42 0.74
N THR A 167 -17.72 -2.49 1.10
CA THR A 167 -17.33 -3.55 0.18
C THR A 167 -17.92 -4.87 0.64
N LEU A 168 -18.58 -5.56 -0.26
CA LEU A 168 -19.25 -6.85 -0.04
C LEU A 168 -18.58 -7.91 -0.90
N TYR A 169 -17.86 -8.83 -0.26
CA TYR A 169 -17.32 -10.03 -0.92
C TYR A 169 -18.24 -11.22 -0.70
N HIS A 170 -18.55 -11.94 -1.79
CA HIS A 170 -19.09 -13.29 -1.74
C HIS A 170 -17.94 -14.28 -1.89
N ILE A 171 -17.86 -15.32 -1.08
CA ILE A 171 -16.79 -16.30 -1.06
C ILE A 171 -17.37 -17.69 -1.19
N GLY A 172 -17.09 -18.38 -2.29
CA GLY A 172 -17.67 -19.67 -2.64
C GLY A 172 -17.20 -20.87 -1.80
N ALA A 173 -16.32 -20.64 -0.81
CA ALA A 173 -15.84 -21.68 0.11
C ALA A 173 -15.86 -21.21 1.54
N SER A 174 -15.97 -22.13 2.53
CA SER A 174 -15.75 -21.79 3.92
C SER A 174 -14.32 -21.35 4.15
N LEU A 175 -14.14 -20.31 4.96
CA LEU A 175 -12.83 -19.66 5.17
C LEU A 175 -11.80 -20.60 5.80
N LYS A 176 -12.19 -21.60 6.57
CA LYS A 176 -11.31 -22.63 7.11
C LYS A 176 -10.77 -23.59 6.03
N ASP A 177 -11.40 -23.63 4.86
CA ASP A 177 -11.11 -24.60 3.78
C ASP A 177 -10.64 -23.93 2.48
N LEU A 178 -10.25 -22.65 2.52
CA LEU A 178 -9.79 -21.91 1.35
C LEU A 178 -8.64 -22.64 0.64
N GLY A 179 -8.78 -22.81 -0.67
CA GLY A 179 -7.77 -23.46 -1.53
C GLY A 179 -7.68 -24.98 -1.40
N LYS A 180 -8.39 -25.63 -0.50
CA LYS A 180 -8.47 -27.10 -0.44
C LYS A 180 -9.25 -27.69 -1.63
N LYS A 181 -10.22 -26.95 -2.13
CA LYS A 181 -10.97 -27.22 -3.37
C LYS A 181 -11.05 -25.95 -4.19
N CYS A 182 -11.40 -26.09 -5.47
CA CYS A 182 -11.65 -24.94 -6.33
C CYS A 182 -12.81 -24.11 -5.78
N PHE A 183 -12.62 -22.80 -5.71
CA PHE A 183 -13.67 -21.84 -5.33
C PHE A 183 -13.45 -20.50 -6.04
N ALA A 184 -14.51 -19.73 -6.13
CA ALA A 184 -14.47 -18.36 -6.64
C ALA A 184 -14.80 -17.37 -5.52
N PHE A 185 -14.38 -16.12 -5.69
CA PHE A 185 -14.90 -14.99 -4.96
C PHE A 185 -15.27 -13.86 -5.93
N GLU A 186 -16.19 -13.00 -5.50
CA GLU A 186 -16.60 -11.82 -6.24
C GLU A 186 -16.99 -10.68 -5.31
N VAL A 187 -16.86 -9.45 -5.80
CA VAL A 187 -17.38 -8.25 -5.13
C VAL A 187 -18.80 -8.02 -5.63
N LEU A 188 -19.76 -8.11 -4.73
CA LEU A 188 -21.16 -7.80 -5.01
C LEU A 188 -21.45 -6.31 -4.80
N ASP A 189 -22.61 -5.87 -5.31
CA ASP A 189 -23.06 -4.50 -5.12
C ASP A 189 -23.27 -4.19 -3.63
N ALA A 190 -22.67 -3.12 -3.16
CA ALA A 190 -22.74 -2.67 -1.78
C ALA A 190 -24.17 -2.32 -1.32
N SER A 191 -25.09 -2.02 -2.24
CA SER A 191 -26.50 -1.78 -1.94
C SER A 191 -27.22 -2.99 -1.33
N LEU A 192 -26.64 -4.20 -1.48
CA LEU A 192 -27.16 -5.44 -0.88
C LEU A 192 -26.84 -5.56 0.62
N ILE A 193 -25.82 -4.83 1.12
CA ILE A 193 -25.37 -4.94 2.52
C ILE A 193 -26.50 -4.74 3.54
N PRO A 194 -27.33 -3.68 3.46
CA PRO A 194 -28.41 -3.49 4.43
C PRO A 194 -29.41 -4.63 4.43
N THR A 195 -29.70 -5.20 3.26
CA THR A 195 -30.62 -6.33 3.14
C THR A 195 -30.04 -7.59 3.76
N ILE A 196 -28.75 -7.88 3.55
CA ILE A 196 -28.06 -9.02 4.17
C ILE A 196 -28.10 -8.87 5.69
N LEU A 197 -27.68 -7.71 6.23
CA LEU A 197 -27.62 -7.48 7.67
C LEU A 197 -29.00 -7.54 8.35
N LYS A 198 -30.04 -7.11 7.67
CA LYS A 198 -31.43 -7.21 8.19
C LYS A 198 -31.92 -8.65 8.32
N ASN A 199 -31.34 -9.57 7.54
CA ASN A 199 -31.76 -10.97 7.50
C ASN A 199 -30.86 -11.91 8.33
N LEU A 200 -29.86 -11.39 9.04
CA LEU A 200 -29.07 -12.13 10.03
C LEU A 200 -29.85 -12.30 11.32
#